data_090d76fe311eedc922569a757a46aea6
#
_entry.id   090d76fe311eedc922569a757a46aea6
#
_cell.length_a   1.000
_cell.length_b   1.000
_cell.length_c   1.000
_cell.angle_alpha   90.00
_cell.angle_beta   90.00
_cell.angle_gamma   90.00
#
_symmetry.space_group_name_H-M   'P 1'
#
loop_
_entity.id
_entity.type
_entity.pdbx_description
1 polymer ?
#
loop_
_entity_poly.entity_id
_entity_poly.type
_entity_poly.pdbx_seq_one_letter_code
_entity_poly.pdbx_strand_id
1 'polypeptide(L)'
;MKRHLRLLMLAAALFVVGLGKAQAQGETIVFTPQWTAQAQFAGYYVAEAKGFYREAGVKVRIEHPSATQPAMLRLRNDQCQATTLQLCQAMEIVDNGIPLVNILQTSMNNAMVIVSARGKDPLTQRGARVGIWSVGFGQLAICMSIKDHLDYEWVRFAQNVNLFVAGALDATLAMSYNEYYQLVQAGIEMSDKNVYRFCDHGYNVQEDGVYMRRDYYEKHRDEARRFAAASRRGWEWAAQHPEETLDIVMQYVDMAHIATNRVMQRLMLKEVLRLQVDRESKQREFRLRPDMVKLASQLMVENSMLNREIKYEELISDK
;
A
#
# COMPACT_ATOMS: atom_id res chain seq x y z
N MET A 1 -4.59 36.35 62.36
CA MET A 1 -5.51 35.36 61.71
C MET A 1 -5.75 35.59 60.21
N LYS A 2 -5.68 36.81 59.67
CA LYS A 2 -5.98 37.06 58.22
C LYS A 2 -4.82 36.80 57.24
N ARG A 3 -3.58 36.60 57.73
CA ARG A 3 -2.40 36.44 56.91
C ARG A 3 -2.10 34.96 56.58
N HIS A 4 -2.50 34.02 57.40
CA HIS A 4 -2.36 32.58 57.20
C HIS A 4 -3.41 31.96 56.29
N LEU A 5 -4.59 32.63 56.16
CA LEU A 5 -5.68 32.16 55.29
C LEU A 5 -5.38 32.43 53.79
N ARG A 6 -4.59 33.48 53.50
CA ARG A 6 -4.18 33.78 52.09
C ARG A 6 -3.07 32.88 51.54
N LEU A 7 -2.22 32.34 52.39
CA LEU A 7 -1.20 31.40 52.01
C LEU A 7 -1.77 29.97 51.71
N LEU A 8 -2.84 29.59 52.41
CA LEU A 8 -3.50 28.30 52.16
C LEU A 8 -4.32 28.29 50.84
N MET A 9 -4.83 29.46 50.43
CA MET A 9 -5.55 29.53 49.12
C MET A 9 -4.59 29.63 47.93
N LEU A 10 -3.38 30.13 48.07
CA LEU A 10 -2.37 30.10 47.01
C LEU A 10 -1.77 28.68 46.81
N ALA A 11 -1.64 27.89 47.89
CA ALA A 11 -1.18 26.50 47.77
C ALA A 11 -2.20 25.56 47.12
N ALA A 12 -3.50 25.81 47.28
CA ALA A 12 -4.56 25.04 46.61
C ALA A 12 -4.72 25.38 45.14
N ALA A 13 -4.34 26.58 44.68
CA ALA A 13 -4.42 26.98 43.28
C ALA A 13 -3.25 26.45 42.42
N LEU A 14 -2.14 26.06 43.03
CA LEU A 14 -0.98 25.48 42.34
C LEU A 14 -1.05 23.95 42.15
N PHE A 15 -2.03 23.27 42.78
CA PHE A 15 -2.18 21.82 42.69
C PHE A 15 -3.20 21.35 41.62
N VAL A 16 -3.88 22.29 40.94
CA VAL A 16 -4.89 21.95 39.90
C VAL A 16 -4.32 21.99 38.47
N VAL A 17 -3.08 22.43 38.27
CA VAL A 17 -2.45 22.51 36.93
C VAL A 17 -1.65 21.24 36.57
N GLY A 18 -1.61 20.23 37.44
CA GLY A 18 -0.79 19.01 37.30
C GLY A 18 -1.57 17.72 36.93
N LEU A 19 -2.87 17.79 36.68
CA LEU A 19 -3.62 16.68 36.10
C LEU A 19 -3.61 16.78 34.57
N GLY A 20 -2.41 16.88 33.98
CA GLY A 20 -2.17 16.41 32.64
C GLY A 20 -2.61 14.95 32.62
N LYS A 21 -3.69 14.62 31.89
CA LYS A 21 -4.10 13.25 31.62
C LYS A 21 -2.82 12.46 31.31
N ALA A 22 -2.42 11.58 32.21
CA ALA A 22 -1.53 10.49 31.84
C ALA A 22 -2.32 9.71 30.77
N GLN A 23 -2.12 10.07 29.52
CA GLN A 23 -2.67 9.37 28.37
C GLN A 23 -2.04 7.99 28.50
N ALA A 24 -2.85 6.99 28.81
CA ALA A 24 -2.39 5.61 28.83
C ALA A 24 -1.56 5.41 27.56
N GLN A 25 -0.28 5.06 27.73
CA GLN A 25 0.62 4.92 26.59
C GLN A 25 0.12 3.72 25.81
N GLY A 26 -0.65 3.98 24.72
CA GLY A 26 -1.18 2.95 23.84
C GLY A 26 -0.06 2.03 23.35
N GLU A 27 -0.42 0.83 22.98
CA GLU A 27 0.47 -0.15 22.39
C GLU A 27 1.11 0.40 21.10
N THR A 28 2.35 0.00 20.79
CA THR A 28 3.00 0.46 19.56
C THR A 28 2.41 -0.29 18.37
N ILE A 29 1.83 0.44 17.41
CA ILE A 29 1.44 -0.12 16.12
C ILE A 29 2.70 -0.40 15.31
N VAL A 30 3.04 -1.66 15.12
CA VAL A 30 4.04 -2.06 14.13
C VAL A 30 3.35 -2.06 12.77
N PHE A 31 3.76 -1.12 11.91
CA PHE A 31 3.26 -1.01 10.55
C PHE A 31 4.28 -1.58 9.58
N THR A 32 3.90 -2.59 8.81
CA THR A 32 4.77 -3.23 7.82
C THR A 32 4.23 -2.93 6.41
N PRO A 33 4.80 -1.96 5.68
CA PRO A 33 4.49 -1.80 4.26
C PRO A 33 4.78 -3.09 3.48
N GLN A 34 4.05 -3.35 2.40
CA GLN A 34 4.14 -4.63 1.66
C GLN A 34 5.45 -4.86 0.91
N TRP A 35 6.29 -3.84 0.76
CA TRP A 35 7.53 -3.89 -0.02
C TRP A 35 8.69 -3.18 0.68
N THR A 36 9.86 -3.19 0.05
CA THR A 36 11.06 -2.47 0.52
C THR A 36 10.85 -0.96 0.57
N ALA A 37 11.72 -0.23 1.28
CA ALA A 37 11.62 1.21 1.43
C ALA A 37 11.70 1.92 0.07
N GLN A 38 10.67 2.71 -0.25
CA GLN A 38 10.56 3.47 -1.50
C GLN A 38 9.43 4.51 -1.42
N ALA A 39 9.34 5.39 -2.41
CA ALA A 39 8.35 6.47 -2.46
C ALA A 39 6.89 6.00 -2.51
N GLN A 40 6.63 4.72 -2.80
CA GLN A 40 5.31 4.10 -2.67
C GLN A 40 4.71 4.28 -1.26
N PHE A 41 5.55 4.44 -0.25
CA PHE A 41 5.12 4.55 1.15
C PHE A 41 5.34 5.95 1.74
N ALA A 42 5.58 6.95 0.90
CA ALA A 42 5.99 8.30 1.27
C ALA A 42 5.09 8.95 2.32
N GLY A 43 3.76 8.81 2.22
CA GLY A 43 2.85 9.44 3.18
C GLY A 43 3.01 8.94 4.61
N TYR A 44 3.36 7.68 4.80
CA TYR A 44 3.62 7.11 6.12
C TYR A 44 4.94 7.63 6.70
N TYR A 45 5.98 7.77 5.87
CA TYR A 45 7.25 8.35 6.28
C TYR A 45 7.09 9.82 6.65
N VAL A 46 6.30 10.57 5.87
CA VAL A 46 5.94 11.95 6.19
C VAL A 46 5.19 12.03 7.51
N ALA A 47 4.20 11.16 7.74
CA ALA A 47 3.44 11.14 8.99
C ALA A 47 4.34 10.90 10.22
N GLU A 48 5.34 10.04 10.09
CA GLU A 48 6.36 9.81 11.13
C GLU A 48 7.27 11.03 11.29
N ALA A 49 7.94 11.46 10.21
CA ALA A 49 8.95 12.53 10.23
C ALA A 49 8.37 13.90 10.67
N LYS A 50 7.12 14.21 10.26
CA LYS A 50 6.43 15.45 10.67
C LYS A 50 5.74 15.32 12.03
N GLY A 51 5.79 14.16 12.68
CA GLY A 51 5.23 13.94 13.99
C GLY A 51 3.69 13.81 14.02
N PHE A 52 3.02 13.55 12.90
CA PHE A 52 1.56 13.46 12.84
C PHE A 52 1.02 12.29 13.67
N TYR A 53 1.74 11.16 13.74
CA TYR A 53 1.40 10.05 14.62
C TYR A 53 1.49 10.47 16.10
N ARG A 54 2.56 11.18 16.48
CA ARG A 54 2.75 11.68 17.85
C ARG A 54 1.65 12.67 18.23
N GLU A 55 1.30 13.61 17.34
CA GLU A 55 0.21 14.57 17.54
C GLU A 55 -1.15 13.87 17.69
N ALA A 56 -1.36 12.76 16.96
CA ALA A 56 -2.55 11.93 17.08
C ALA A 56 -2.55 11.02 18.33
N GLY A 57 -1.49 11.03 19.13
CA GLY A 57 -1.36 10.19 20.31
C GLY A 57 -1.23 8.70 20.01
N VAL A 58 -0.65 8.34 18.85
CA VAL A 58 -0.34 6.96 18.49
C VAL A 58 1.16 6.77 18.36
N LYS A 59 1.67 5.62 18.84
CA LYS A 59 3.03 5.19 18.63
C LYS A 59 3.06 4.27 17.42
N VAL A 60 3.87 4.63 16.43
CA VAL A 60 4.02 3.84 15.21
C VAL A 60 5.49 3.45 15.07
N ARG A 61 5.74 2.25 14.59
CA ARG A 61 7.06 1.78 14.16
C ARG A 61 6.92 1.19 12.77
N ILE A 62 7.58 1.80 11.78
CA ILE A 62 7.56 1.35 10.40
C ILE A 62 8.68 0.32 10.20
N GLU A 63 8.33 -0.90 9.84
CA GLU A 63 9.26 -2.01 9.61
C GLU A 63 8.99 -2.65 8.25
N HIS A 64 9.94 -2.51 7.33
CA HIS A 64 9.82 -3.15 6.01
C HIS A 64 9.99 -4.66 6.09
N PRO A 65 9.32 -5.42 5.18
CA PRO A 65 9.44 -6.86 5.13
C PRO A 65 10.83 -7.29 4.64
N SER A 66 11.16 -8.54 4.92
CA SER A 66 12.33 -9.23 4.36
C SER A 66 11.89 -10.37 3.43
N ALA A 67 12.84 -10.95 2.70
CA ALA A 67 12.57 -12.11 1.83
C ALA A 67 12.02 -13.32 2.61
N THR A 68 12.41 -13.48 3.87
CA THR A 68 11.98 -14.59 4.74
C THR A 68 10.74 -14.25 5.57
N GLN A 69 10.39 -12.96 5.68
CA GLN A 69 9.24 -12.46 6.44
C GLN A 69 8.46 -11.42 5.62
N PRO A 70 7.74 -11.85 4.59
CA PRO A 70 6.88 -10.95 3.82
C PRO A 70 5.77 -10.36 4.69
N ALA A 71 5.29 -9.16 4.34
CA ALA A 71 4.33 -8.40 5.13
C ALA A 71 3.04 -9.18 5.45
N MET A 72 2.53 -9.92 4.47
CA MET A 72 1.37 -10.79 4.64
C MET A 72 1.59 -11.88 5.70
N LEU A 73 2.76 -12.50 5.74
CA LEU A 73 3.10 -13.50 6.75
C LEU A 73 3.23 -12.87 8.13
N ARG A 74 3.82 -11.68 8.23
CA ARG A 74 3.92 -10.94 9.48
C ARG A 74 2.55 -10.62 10.06
N LEU A 75 1.59 -10.15 9.23
CA LEU A 75 0.23 -9.89 9.68
C LEU A 75 -0.48 -11.17 10.15
N ARG A 76 -0.35 -12.27 9.41
CA ARG A 76 -0.94 -13.56 9.78
C ARG A 76 -0.41 -14.10 11.11
N ASN A 77 0.86 -13.87 11.39
CA ASN A 77 1.54 -14.35 12.59
C ASN A 77 1.54 -13.33 13.74
N ASP A 78 0.73 -12.28 13.64
CA ASP A 78 0.60 -11.21 14.64
C ASP A 78 1.94 -10.50 14.97
N GLN A 79 2.84 -10.45 13.99
CA GLN A 79 4.15 -9.77 14.07
C GLN A 79 4.09 -8.31 13.63
N CYS A 80 2.97 -7.87 13.08
CA CYS A 80 2.64 -6.48 12.86
C CYS A 80 1.12 -6.28 13.03
N GLN A 81 0.72 -5.09 13.42
CA GLN A 81 -0.68 -4.73 13.64
C GLN A 81 -1.33 -4.20 12.38
N ALA A 82 -0.55 -3.56 11.49
CA ALA A 82 -1.02 -3.01 10.23
C ALA A 82 -0.05 -3.33 9.09
N THR A 83 -0.60 -3.52 7.90
CA THR A 83 0.19 -3.71 6.67
C THR A 83 -0.53 -3.09 5.47
N THR A 84 0.22 -2.71 4.42
CA THR A 84 -0.40 -2.46 3.12
C THR A 84 -0.55 -3.78 2.34
N LEU A 85 -1.64 -3.92 1.59
CA LEU A 85 -1.90 -5.07 0.71
C LEU A 85 -2.59 -4.60 -0.57
N GLN A 86 -2.42 -5.33 -1.65
CA GLN A 86 -3.34 -5.28 -2.77
C GLN A 86 -4.69 -5.87 -2.36
N LEU A 87 -5.79 -5.39 -2.92
CA LEU A 87 -7.13 -5.87 -2.58
C LEU A 87 -7.27 -7.39 -2.78
N CYS A 88 -6.73 -7.93 -3.87
CA CYS A 88 -6.76 -9.37 -4.13
C CYS A 88 -6.05 -10.18 -3.05
N GLN A 89 -4.90 -9.72 -2.54
CA GLN A 89 -4.20 -10.37 -1.44
C GLN A 89 -5.00 -10.34 -0.13
N ALA A 90 -5.65 -9.21 0.17
CA ALA A 90 -6.50 -9.09 1.35
C ALA A 90 -7.68 -10.07 1.28
N MET A 91 -8.27 -10.25 0.09
CA MET A 91 -9.34 -11.21 -0.14
C MET A 91 -8.88 -12.66 0.07
N GLU A 92 -7.69 -13.04 -0.43
CA GLU A 92 -7.11 -14.38 -0.18
C GLU A 92 -6.92 -14.65 1.31
N ILE A 93 -6.46 -13.66 2.08
CA ILE A 93 -6.28 -13.79 3.54
C ILE A 93 -7.63 -14.02 4.21
N VAL A 94 -8.67 -13.26 3.80
CA VAL A 94 -10.03 -13.39 4.36
C VAL A 94 -10.65 -14.73 3.97
N ASP A 95 -10.50 -15.18 2.75
CA ASP A 95 -10.99 -16.49 2.27
C ASP A 95 -10.32 -17.65 3.03
N ASN A 96 -9.06 -17.48 3.43
CA ASN A 96 -8.32 -18.41 4.28
C ASN A 96 -8.64 -18.29 5.79
N GLY A 97 -9.72 -17.59 6.15
CA GLY A 97 -10.27 -17.57 7.51
C GLY A 97 -9.65 -16.55 8.46
N ILE A 98 -8.90 -15.55 7.96
CA ILE A 98 -8.37 -14.44 8.76
C ILE A 98 -9.11 -13.15 8.40
N PRO A 99 -10.11 -12.72 9.21
CA PRO A 99 -10.86 -11.52 8.92
C PRO A 99 -9.98 -10.27 9.00
N LEU A 100 -10.07 -9.42 7.98
CA LEU A 100 -9.34 -8.15 7.88
C LEU A 100 -10.30 -6.97 7.88
N VAL A 101 -9.74 -5.80 8.20
CA VAL A 101 -10.40 -4.50 8.08
C VAL A 101 -9.50 -3.57 7.28
N ASN A 102 -10.00 -3.01 6.18
CA ASN A 102 -9.37 -1.88 5.49
C ASN A 102 -9.63 -0.61 6.30
N ILE A 103 -8.58 0.00 6.83
CA ILE A 103 -8.65 1.21 7.65
C ILE A 103 -8.30 2.48 6.88
N LEU A 104 -7.64 2.33 5.74
CA LEU A 104 -7.26 3.42 4.84
C LEU A 104 -6.98 2.85 3.45
N GLN A 105 -7.54 3.45 2.41
CA GLN A 105 -7.26 3.09 1.03
C GLN A 105 -6.45 4.20 0.36
N THR A 106 -5.20 3.93 0.01
CA THR A 106 -4.33 4.98 -0.55
C THR A 106 -4.35 5.03 -2.08
N SER A 107 -4.37 3.88 -2.75
CA SER A 107 -4.51 3.84 -4.21
C SER A 107 -5.98 3.81 -4.62
N MET A 108 -6.37 4.73 -5.50
CA MET A 108 -7.71 4.76 -6.10
C MET A 108 -7.76 4.06 -7.45
N ASN A 109 -6.59 3.81 -8.06
CA ASN A 109 -6.48 3.17 -9.37
C ASN A 109 -5.44 2.07 -9.36
N ASN A 110 -5.62 1.11 -10.26
CA ASN A 110 -4.65 0.04 -10.46
C ASN A 110 -3.39 0.56 -11.16
N ALA A 111 -2.23 0.17 -10.67
CA ALA A 111 -0.92 0.53 -11.20
C ALA A 111 -0.31 -0.56 -12.09
N MET A 112 -0.90 -1.75 -12.12
CA MET A 112 -0.34 -2.88 -12.84
C MET A 112 -0.35 -2.67 -14.35
N VAL A 113 0.75 -3.02 -14.98
CA VAL A 113 0.90 -3.04 -16.43
C VAL A 113 1.60 -4.32 -16.88
N ILE A 114 1.34 -4.75 -18.11
CA ILE A 114 2.18 -5.72 -18.81
C ILE A 114 2.99 -4.95 -19.83
N VAL A 115 4.32 -5.14 -19.82
CA VAL A 115 5.23 -4.60 -20.83
C VAL A 115 5.77 -5.76 -21.66
N SER A 116 5.53 -5.73 -22.97
CA SER A 116 6.05 -6.76 -23.88
C SER A 116 7.28 -6.30 -24.65
N ALA A 117 7.98 -7.24 -25.25
CA ALA A 117 9.10 -6.97 -26.13
C ALA A 117 8.65 -6.11 -27.33
N ARG A 118 9.59 -5.34 -27.88
CA ARG A 118 9.31 -4.36 -28.96
C ARG A 118 8.52 -4.99 -30.12
N GLY A 119 7.44 -4.32 -30.51
CA GLY A 119 6.62 -4.73 -31.65
C GLY A 119 5.66 -5.89 -31.38
N LYS A 120 5.56 -6.32 -30.11
CA LYS A 120 4.64 -7.38 -29.70
C LYS A 120 3.53 -6.78 -28.81
N ASP A 121 2.28 -7.07 -29.16
CA ASP A 121 1.12 -6.72 -28.32
C ASP A 121 1.01 -7.74 -27.18
N PRO A 122 0.94 -7.30 -25.92
CA PRO A 122 0.85 -8.21 -24.77
C PRO A 122 -0.36 -9.15 -24.83
N LEU A 123 -1.47 -8.71 -25.42
CA LEU A 123 -2.71 -9.48 -25.47
C LEU A 123 -2.78 -10.50 -26.61
N THR A 124 -1.89 -10.42 -27.59
CA THR A 124 -1.89 -11.32 -28.75
C THR A 124 -0.90 -12.45 -28.66
N GLN A 125 -0.06 -12.46 -27.61
CA GLN A 125 1.02 -13.43 -27.45
C GLN A 125 0.59 -14.65 -26.61
N ARG A 126 -0.17 -15.55 -27.22
CA ARG A 126 -0.50 -16.82 -26.57
C ARG A 126 0.75 -17.65 -26.31
N GLY A 127 0.81 -18.29 -25.13
CA GLY A 127 1.96 -19.08 -24.70
C GLY A 127 3.24 -18.26 -24.45
N ALA A 128 3.11 -16.95 -24.28
CA ALA A 128 4.25 -16.09 -23.98
C ALA A 128 4.81 -16.34 -22.57
N ARG A 129 6.13 -16.25 -22.45
CA ARG A 129 6.83 -16.29 -21.17
C ARG A 129 6.75 -14.93 -20.51
N VAL A 130 5.93 -14.81 -19.45
CA VAL A 130 5.64 -13.53 -18.79
C VAL A 130 6.19 -13.50 -17.38
N GLY A 131 6.98 -12.47 -17.07
CA GLY A 131 7.54 -12.27 -15.74
C GLY A 131 6.47 -11.88 -14.72
N ILE A 132 6.49 -12.51 -13.54
CA ILE A 132 5.60 -12.24 -12.41
C ILE A 132 6.40 -12.25 -11.10
N TRP A 133 6.00 -11.44 -10.12
CA TRP A 133 6.66 -11.42 -8.80
C TRP A 133 6.53 -12.76 -8.06
N SER A 134 7.60 -13.15 -7.37
CA SER A 134 7.64 -14.40 -6.58
C SER A 134 6.88 -14.36 -5.27
N VAL A 135 6.46 -13.19 -4.79
CA VAL A 135 5.90 -12.97 -3.45
C VAL A 135 4.38 -12.73 -3.41
N GLY A 136 3.64 -13.38 -4.29
CA GLY A 136 2.16 -13.37 -4.22
C GLY A 136 1.52 -12.07 -4.69
N PHE A 137 2.13 -11.37 -5.63
CA PHE A 137 1.51 -10.30 -6.41
C PHE A 137 1.10 -10.82 -7.80
N GLY A 138 0.11 -10.17 -8.41
CA GLY A 138 -0.25 -10.47 -9.80
C GLY A 138 -1.50 -11.33 -9.98
N GLN A 139 -2.30 -11.60 -8.94
CA GLN A 139 -3.55 -12.35 -9.04
C GLN A 139 -4.45 -11.82 -10.15
N LEU A 140 -4.58 -10.48 -10.24
CA LEU A 140 -5.38 -9.82 -11.26
C LEU A 140 -4.91 -10.15 -12.68
N ALA A 141 -3.58 -10.21 -12.90
CA ALA A 141 -3.00 -10.55 -14.19
C ALA A 141 -3.24 -12.02 -14.56
N ILE A 142 -3.17 -12.91 -13.58
CA ILE A 142 -3.47 -14.33 -13.77
C ILE A 142 -4.95 -14.50 -14.13
N CYS A 143 -5.87 -13.85 -13.39
CA CYS A 143 -7.30 -13.87 -13.71
C CYS A 143 -7.58 -13.37 -15.14
N MET A 144 -6.96 -12.25 -15.51
CA MET A 144 -7.09 -11.69 -16.87
C MET A 144 -6.59 -12.68 -17.92
N SER A 145 -5.40 -13.28 -17.73
CA SER A 145 -4.83 -14.19 -18.71
C SER A 145 -5.66 -15.46 -18.91
N ILE A 146 -6.28 -15.98 -17.85
CA ILE A 146 -7.20 -17.14 -17.94
C ILE A 146 -8.47 -16.74 -18.67
N LYS A 147 -9.10 -15.63 -18.28
CA LYS A 147 -10.32 -15.11 -18.88
C LYS A 147 -10.18 -14.83 -20.37
N ASP A 148 -9.04 -14.26 -20.76
CA ASP A 148 -8.77 -13.88 -22.15
C ASP A 148 -8.06 -14.99 -22.96
N HIS A 149 -7.91 -16.20 -22.38
CA HIS A 149 -7.31 -17.39 -23.00
C HIS A 149 -5.91 -17.16 -23.58
N LEU A 150 -5.04 -16.47 -22.83
CA LEU A 150 -3.70 -16.09 -23.28
C LEU A 150 -2.66 -17.18 -23.08
N ASP A 151 -2.92 -18.15 -22.20
CA ASP A 151 -2.05 -19.31 -21.91
C ASP A 151 -0.59 -18.90 -21.55
N TYR A 152 -0.42 -17.85 -20.73
CA TYR A 152 0.90 -17.38 -20.35
C TYR A 152 1.68 -18.40 -19.52
N GLU A 153 2.95 -18.58 -19.85
CA GLU A 153 3.94 -19.24 -19.00
C GLU A 153 4.48 -18.21 -17.98
N TRP A 154 4.01 -18.30 -16.74
CA TRP A 154 4.42 -17.37 -15.67
C TRP A 154 5.82 -17.71 -15.15
N VAL A 155 6.78 -16.81 -15.36
CA VAL A 155 8.16 -16.94 -14.89
C VAL A 155 8.39 -16.02 -13.69
N ARG A 156 8.68 -16.60 -12.52
CA ARG A 156 8.83 -15.85 -11.28
C ARG A 156 10.13 -15.08 -11.21
N PHE A 157 10.07 -13.82 -10.82
CA PHE A 157 11.24 -12.99 -10.50
C PHE A 157 11.12 -12.36 -9.11
N ALA A 158 12.24 -11.94 -8.51
CA ALA A 158 12.26 -11.40 -7.14
C ALA A 158 11.98 -9.90 -7.11
N GLN A 159 12.88 -9.06 -7.63
CA GLN A 159 12.82 -7.61 -7.41
C GLN A 159 13.17 -6.74 -8.62
N ASN A 160 13.60 -7.35 -9.73
CA ASN A 160 14.09 -6.57 -10.87
C ASN A 160 13.65 -7.15 -12.20
N VAL A 161 13.73 -6.32 -13.23
CA VAL A 161 13.31 -6.61 -14.60
C VAL A 161 14.42 -7.22 -15.48
N ASN A 162 15.52 -7.67 -14.89
CA ASN A 162 16.72 -8.09 -15.63
C ASN A 162 16.46 -9.23 -16.60
N LEU A 163 15.61 -10.21 -16.23
CA LEU A 163 15.26 -11.31 -17.13
C LEU A 163 14.59 -10.82 -18.42
N PHE A 164 13.72 -9.82 -18.30
CA PHE A 164 13.07 -9.21 -19.45
C PHE A 164 14.04 -8.38 -20.28
N VAL A 165 14.86 -7.55 -19.64
CA VAL A 165 15.88 -6.71 -20.30
C VAL A 165 16.90 -7.57 -21.04
N ALA A 166 17.26 -8.73 -20.49
CA ALA A 166 18.14 -9.71 -21.12
C ALA A 166 17.49 -10.53 -22.26
N GLY A 167 16.20 -10.29 -22.56
CA GLY A 167 15.48 -11.00 -23.61
C GLY A 167 15.06 -12.45 -23.25
N ALA A 168 15.11 -12.81 -21.97
CA ALA A 168 14.71 -14.14 -21.51
C ALA A 168 13.18 -14.29 -21.35
N LEU A 169 12.43 -13.19 -21.42
CA LEU A 169 10.98 -13.13 -21.32
C LEU A 169 10.38 -12.40 -22.52
N ASP A 170 9.19 -12.82 -22.94
CA ASP A 170 8.43 -12.15 -24.00
C ASP A 170 7.71 -10.89 -23.47
N ALA A 171 7.30 -10.93 -22.20
CA ALA A 171 6.67 -9.82 -21.51
C ALA A 171 6.99 -9.87 -20.00
N THR A 172 6.67 -8.81 -19.27
CA THR A 172 6.79 -8.78 -17.80
C THR A 172 5.69 -7.94 -17.19
N LEU A 173 5.18 -8.38 -16.03
CA LEU A 173 4.40 -7.50 -15.16
C LEU A 173 5.31 -6.41 -14.58
N ALA A 174 4.74 -5.25 -14.42
CA ALA A 174 5.39 -4.09 -13.81
C ALA A 174 4.35 -3.23 -13.09
N MET A 175 4.76 -2.55 -12.04
CA MET A 175 3.99 -1.44 -11.50
C MET A 175 4.37 -0.14 -12.22
N SER A 176 3.38 0.65 -12.62
CA SER A 176 3.59 1.90 -13.36
C SER A 176 4.45 2.91 -12.62
N TYR A 177 4.57 2.77 -11.31
CA TYR A 177 5.42 3.61 -10.47
C TYR A 177 6.83 3.04 -10.21
N ASN A 178 7.09 1.77 -10.49
CA ASN A 178 8.37 1.11 -10.17
C ASN A 178 9.00 0.45 -11.40
N GLU A 179 8.74 -0.83 -11.68
CA GLU A 179 9.41 -1.59 -12.73
C GLU A 179 9.25 -0.94 -14.10
N TYR A 180 8.14 -0.27 -14.37
CA TYR A 180 7.94 0.51 -15.59
C TYR A 180 9.09 1.52 -15.81
N TYR A 181 9.48 2.27 -14.78
CA TYR A 181 10.57 3.23 -14.88
C TYR A 181 11.95 2.55 -14.92
N GLN A 182 12.12 1.37 -14.28
CA GLN A 182 13.35 0.59 -14.43
C GLN A 182 13.53 0.15 -15.88
N LEU A 183 12.47 -0.29 -16.55
CA LEU A 183 12.48 -0.66 -17.96
C LEU A 183 12.82 0.53 -18.87
N VAL A 184 12.23 1.71 -18.60
CA VAL A 184 12.57 2.95 -19.32
C VAL A 184 14.06 3.29 -19.16
N GLN A 185 14.60 3.18 -17.94
CA GLN A 185 16.02 3.43 -17.67
C GLN A 185 16.94 2.39 -18.35
N ALA A 186 16.46 1.17 -18.54
CA ALA A 186 17.16 0.12 -19.30
C ALA A 186 17.08 0.30 -20.83
N GLY A 187 16.44 1.38 -21.31
CA GLY A 187 16.32 1.69 -22.73
C GLY A 187 15.15 1.02 -23.44
N ILE A 188 14.21 0.44 -22.71
CA ILE A 188 12.98 -0.12 -23.29
C ILE A 188 12.07 1.04 -23.71
N GLU A 189 11.75 1.10 -24.98
CA GLU A 189 10.81 2.09 -25.53
C GLU A 189 9.38 1.71 -25.16
N MET A 190 8.64 2.63 -24.54
CA MET A 190 7.26 2.45 -24.13
C MET A 190 6.29 3.09 -25.10
N SER A 191 5.27 2.34 -25.50
CA SER A 191 4.20 2.80 -26.37
C SER A 191 2.90 2.02 -26.08
N ASP A 192 1.78 2.48 -26.60
CA ASP A 192 0.49 1.77 -26.49
C ASP A 192 0.50 0.39 -27.21
N LYS A 193 1.52 0.12 -28.04
CA LYS A 193 1.68 -1.16 -28.74
C LYS A 193 2.32 -2.25 -27.90
N ASN A 194 3.04 -1.87 -26.84
CA ASN A 194 3.77 -2.82 -26.00
C ASN A 194 3.52 -2.64 -24.50
N VAL A 195 2.61 -1.75 -24.12
CA VAL A 195 2.21 -1.52 -22.72
C VAL A 195 0.71 -1.67 -22.58
N TYR A 196 0.28 -2.71 -21.88
CA TYR A 196 -1.10 -2.92 -21.48
C TYR A 196 -1.31 -2.44 -20.05
N ARG A 197 -2.23 -1.49 -19.85
CA ARG A 197 -2.57 -0.92 -18.53
C ARG A 197 -3.88 -1.51 -18.03
N PHE A 198 -3.85 -2.23 -16.93
CA PHE A 198 -5.03 -2.90 -16.38
C PHE A 198 -6.19 -1.94 -16.11
N CYS A 199 -5.90 -0.76 -15.58
CA CYS A 199 -6.92 0.25 -15.27
C CYS A 199 -7.65 0.81 -16.51
N ASP A 200 -7.11 0.65 -17.71
CA ASP A 200 -7.70 1.15 -18.95
C ASP A 200 -8.57 0.09 -19.67
N HIS A 201 -8.52 -1.16 -19.19
CA HIS A 201 -9.15 -2.31 -19.83
C HIS A 201 -10.15 -3.06 -18.94
N GLY A 202 -10.78 -2.36 -18.00
CA GLY A 202 -11.82 -2.96 -17.15
C GLY A 202 -11.30 -3.66 -15.88
N TYR A 203 -10.00 -3.60 -15.62
CA TYR A 203 -9.36 -4.21 -14.46
C TYR A 203 -8.85 -3.15 -13.47
N ASN A 204 -9.61 -2.06 -13.28
CA ASN A 204 -9.22 -1.00 -12.33
C ASN A 204 -9.55 -1.41 -10.89
N VAL A 205 -8.80 -2.37 -10.34
CA VAL A 205 -8.94 -2.84 -8.97
C VAL A 205 -7.96 -2.07 -8.06
N GLN A 206 -8.45 -1.57 -6.92
CA GLN A 206 -7.65 -0.79 -5.97
C GLN A 206 -6.49 -1.62 -5.39
N GLU A 207 -5.37 -0.95 -5.15
CA GLU A 207 -4.15 -1.48 -4.55
C GLU A 207 -3.79 -0.66 -3.31
N ASP A 208 -2.75 -1.07 -2.56
CA ASP A 208 -2.18 -0.30 -1.44
C ASP A 208 -3.20 0.12 -0.36
N GLY A 209 -4.16 -0.74 -0.05
CA GLY A 209 -4.99 -0.57 1.13
C GLY A 209 -4.21 -0.90 2.40
N VAL A 210 -4.45 -0.15 3.49
CA VAL A 210 -3.94 -0.47 4.82
C VAL A 210 -4.94 -1.37 5.53
N TYR A 211 -4.47 -2.53 5.95
CA TYR A 211 -5.29 -3.55 6.60
C TYR A 211 -4.77 -3.89 7.99
N MET A 212 -5.71 -4.15 8.90
CA MET A 212 -5.49 -4.75 10.21
C MET A 212 -6.30 -6.04 10.33
N ARG A 213 -5.87 -6.95 11.18
CA ARG A 213 -6.74 -8.06 11.59
C ARG A 213 -7.95 -7.51 12.33
N ARG A 214 -9.13 -8.06 12.09
CA ARG A 214 -10.39 -7.58 12.68
C ARG A 214 -10.39 -7.67 14.19
N ASP A 215 -9.86 -8.76 14.75
CA ASP A 215 -9.77 -8.97 16.20
C ASP A 215 -8.90 -7.92 16.90
N TYR A 216 -7.81 -7.48 16.27
CA TYR A 216 -7.00 -6.37 16.77
C TYR A 216 -7.74 -5.04 16.63
N TYR A 217 -8.29 -4.75 15.43
CA TYR A 217 -9.04 -3.52 15.17
C TYR A 217 -10.18 -3.31 16.17
N GLU A 218 -10.96 -4.36 16.49
CA GLU A 218 -12.10 -4.26 17.41
C GLU A 218 -11.69 -3.89 18.83
N LYS A 219 -10.52 -4.30 19.27
CA LYS A 219 -9.96 -3.95 20.58
C LYS A 219 -9.33 -2.55 20.60
N HIS A 220 -8.87 -2.04 19.45
CA HIS A 220 -8.06 -0.83 19.33
C HIS A 220 -8.64 0.18 18.33
N ARG A 221 -9.98 0.24 18.18
CA ARG A 221 -10.68 1.06 17.16
C ARG A 221 -10.22 2.51 17.12
N ASP A 222 -10.16 3.18 18.27
CA ASP A 222 -9.78 4.58 18.33
C ASP A 222 -8.34 4.83 17.95
N GLU A 223 -7.44 3.92 18.32
CA GLU A 223 -6.03 3.99 17.96
C GLU A 223 -5.83 3.75 16.47
N ALA A 224 -6.50 2.74 15.90
CA ALA A 224 -6.50 2.45 14.46
C ALA A 224 -7.04 3.63 13.63
N ARG A 225 -8.13 4.27 14.08
CA ARG A 225 -8.69 5.48 13.42
C ARG A 225 -7.72 6.66 13.47
N ARG A 226 -7.06 6.91 14.61
CA ARG A 226 -6.06 7.97 14.73
C ARG A 226 -4.82 7.67 13.87
N PHE A 227 -4.38 6.41 13.81
CA PHE A 227 -3.30 5.99 12.91
C PHE A 227 -3.68 6.24 11.43
N ALA A 228 -4.87 5.82 10.99
CA ALA A 228 -5.36 6.03 9.64
C ALA A 228 -5.47 7.52 9.29
N ALA A 229 -6.03 8.35 10.19
CA ALA A 229 -6.15 9.79 9.99
C ALA A 229 -4.78 10.49 9.89
N ALA A 230 -3.83 10.12 10.74
CA ALA A 230 -2.45 10.66 10.70
C ALA A 230 -1.71 10.22 9.43
N SER A 231 -1.90 8.98 8.99
CA SER A 231 -1.36 8.46 7.72
C SER A 231 -1.94 9.21 6.52
N ARG A 232 -3.26 9.43 6.50
CA ARG A 232 -3.93 10.25 5.47
C ARG A 232 -3.36 11.66 5.43
N ARG A 233 -3.22 12.32 6.58
CA ARG A 233 -2.59 13.65 6.67
C ARG A 233 -1.17 13.65 6.09
N GLY A 234 -0.39 12.58 6.31
CA GLY A 234 0.93 12.41 5.72
C GLY A 234 0.88 12.37 4.19
N TRP A 235 -0.07 11.68 3.61
CA TRP A 235 -0.28 11.64 2.16
C TRP A 235 -0.76 12.97 1.59
N GLU A 236 -1.68 13.65 2.26
CA GLU A 236 -2.15 14.99 1.86
C GLU A 236 -1.02 16.02 1.89
N TRP A 237 -0.16 15.93 2.92
CA TRP A 237 1.03 16.78 3.02
C TRP A 237 2.06 16.45 1.92
N ALA A 238 2.32 15.17 1.66
CA ALA A 238 3.24 14.72 0.61
C ALA A 238 2.84 15.24 -0.77
N ALA A 239 1.55 15.29 -1.06
CA ALA A 239 1.05 15.82 -2.32
C ALA A 239 1.28 17.33 -2.49
N GLN A 240 1.35 18.08 -1.40
CA GLN A 240 1.58 19.52 -1.40
C GLN A 240 3.08 19.88 -1.34
N HIS A 241 3.93 18.98 -0.84
CA HIS A 241 5.36 19.21 -0.60
C HIS A 241 6.22 18.08 -1.21
N PRO A 242 6.18 17.86 -2.53
CA PRO A 242 6.81 16.68 -3.14
C PRO A 242 8.33 16.63 -2.99
N GLU A 243 9.05 17.76 -3.03
CA GLU A 243 10.51 17.76 -2.89
C GLU A 243 10.95 17.47 -1.46
N GLU A 244 10.28 18.05 -0.46
CA GLU A 244 10.57 17.75 0.94
C GLU A 244 10.17 16.31 1.31
N THR A 245 9.09 15.82 0.73
CA THR A 245 8.70 14.40 0.81
C THR A 245 9.79 13.50 0.26
N LEU A 246 10.37 13.87 -0.88
CA LEU A 246 11.45 13.10 -1.49
C LEU A 246 12.70 13.07 -0.60
N ASP A 247 13.02 14.16 0.10
CA ASP A 247 14.13 14.18 1.07
C ASP A 247 13.87 13.19 2.22
N ILE A 248 12.63 13.14 2.72
CA ILE A 248 12.23 12.18 3.75
C ILE A 248 12.31 10.74 3.21
N VAL A 249 11.79 10.48 2.02
CA VAL A 249 11.85 9.14 1.38
C VAL A 249 13.28 8.66 1.26
N MET A 250 14.20 9.53 0.80
CA MET A 250 15.61 9.14 0.63
C MET A 250 16.27 8.74 1.94
N GLN A 251 15.90 9.34 3.09
CA GLN A 251 16.41 8.90 4.40
C GLN A 251 16.00 7.46 4.71
N TYR A 252 14.75 7.05 4.44
CA TYR A 252 14.29 5.66 4.64
C TYR A 252 14.96 4.68 3.67
N VAL A 253 15.14 5.10 2.42
CA VAL A 253 15.83 4.32 1.39
C VAL A 253 17.28 4.06 1.78
N ASP A 254 17.99 5.09 2.24
CA ASP A 254 19.40 5.01 2.67
C ASP A 254 19.54 4.14 3.92
N MET A 255 18.67 4.31 4.92
CA MET A 255 18.66 3.46 6.13
C MET A 255 18.39 1.98 5.81
N ALA A 256 17.57 1.72 4.79
CA ALA A 256 17.27 0.35 4.34
C ALA A 256 18.28 -0.20 3.33
N HIS A 257 19.31 0.56 2.97
CA HIS A 257 20.34 0.20 1.98
C HIS A 257 19.76 -0.24 0.62
N ILE A 258 18.70 0.41 0.15
CA ILE A 258 18.07 0.09 -1.13
C ILE A 258 18.85 0.72 -2.28
N ALA A 259 19.27 -0.11 -3.24
CA ALA A 259 19.95 0.35 -4.44
C ALA A 259 18.97 1.07 -5.40
N THR A 260 18.89 2.39 -5.29
CA THR A 260 18.04 3.26 -6.11
C THR A 260 18.68 4.66 -6.22
N ASN A 261 18.01 5.58 -6.87
CA ASN A 261 18.44 6.97 -6.94
C ASN A 261 17.27 7.95 -6.79
N ARG A 262 17.59 9.21 -6.50
CA ARG A 262 16.60 10.28 -6.26
C ARG A 262 15.66 10.51 -7.45
N VAL A 263 16.15 10.35 -8.70
CA VAL A 263 15.31 10.54 -9.90
C VAL A 263 14.25 9.46 -9.97
N MET A 264 14.62 8.21 -9.72
CA MET A 264 13.68 7.08 -9.68
C MET A 264 12.63 7.29 -8.59
N GLN A 265 13.03 7.68 -7.39
CA GLN A 265 12.10 7.92 -6.28
C GLN A 265 11.17 9.11 -6.55
N ARG A 266 11.64 10.15 -7.26
CA ARG A 266 10.79 11.28 -7.71
C ARG A 266 9.74 10.85 -8.71
N LEU A 267 10.12 10.06 -9.71
CA LEU A 267 9.18 9.51 -10.71
C LEU A 267 8.14 8.61 -10.05
N MET A 268 8.59 7.75 -9.12
CA MET A 268 7.71 6.90 -8.32
C MET A 268 6.73 7.73 -7.49
N LEU A 269 7.20 8.72 -6.73
CA LEU A 269 6.34 9.59 -5.93
C LEU A 269 5.27 10.28 -6.78
N LYS A 270 5.67 10.84 -7.92
CA LYS A 270 4.75 11.50 -8.85
C LYS A 270 3.64 10.55 -9.31
N GLU A 271 4.01 9.34 -9.69
CA GLU A 271 3.04 8.34 -10.18
C GLU A 271 2.13 7.83 -9.06
N VAL A 272 2.67 7.54 -7.88
CA VAL A 272 1.89 7.11 -6.71
C VAL A 272 0.87 8.18 -6.31
N LEU A 273 1.28 9.46 -6.28
CA LEU A 273 0.37 10.57 -5.99
C LEU A 273 -0.73 10.73 -7.06
N ARG A 274 -0.43 10.42 -8.33
CA ARG A 274 -1.41 10.38 -9.43
C ARG A 274 -2.43 9.25 -9.23
N LEU A 275 -1.97 8.06 -8.85
CA LEU A 275 -2.82 6.88 -8.61
C LEU A 275 -3.79 7.06 -7.43
N GLN A 276 -3.49 7.96 -6.51
CA GLN A 276 -4.39 8.32 -5.39
C GLN A 276 -5.58 9.18 -5.81
N VAL A 277 -5.57 9.74 -7.01
CA VAL A 277 -6.67 10.58 -7.52
C VAL A 277 -7.64 9.69 -8.28
N ASP A 278 -8.87 9.60 -7.80
CA ASP A 278 -9.93 8.85 -8.47
C ASP A 278 -10.20 9.40 -9.88
N ARG A 279 -10.38 8.52 -10.86
CA ARG A 279 -10.51 8.88 -12.27
C ARG A 279 -11.81 9.63 -12.59
N GLU A 280 -12.86 9.44 -11.80
CA GLU A 280 -14.17 10.05 -12.00
C GLU A 280 -14.32 11.33 -11.17
N SER A 281 -14.16 11.23 -9.85
CA SER A 281 -14.32 12.37 -8.94
C SER A 281 -13.18 13.38 -9.00
N LYS A 282 -12.01 13.01 -9.55
CA LYS A 282 -10.76 13.80 -9.56
C LYS A 282 -10.26 14.19 -8.17
N GLN A 283 -10.64 13.42 -7.15
CA GLN A 283 -10.27 13.66 -5.76
C GLN A 283 -9.50 12.48 -5.15
N ARG A 284 -8.78 12.73 -4.05
CA ARG A 284 -8.18 11.72 -3.19
C ARG A 284 -9.21 11.32 -2.14
N GLU A 285 -9.93 10.23 -2.36
CA GLU A 285 -11.02 9.82 -1.49
C GLU A 285 -10.57 8.99 -0.28
N PHE A 286 -9.44 8.32 -0.38
CA PHE A 286 -8.85 7.45 0.65
C PHE A 286 -9.81 6.39 1.21
N ARG A 287 -10.70 5.88 0.37
CA ARG A 287 -11.70 4.86 0.74
C ARG A 287 -11.68 3.67 -0.22
N LEU A 288 -11.95 2.51 0.32
CA LEU A 288 -12.22 1.31 -0.47
C LEU A 288 -13.57 1.46 -1.18
N ARG A 289 -13.64 1.07 -2.45
CA ARG A 289 -14.84 1.20 -3.29
C ARG A 289 -15.59 -0.14 -3.40
N PRO A 290 -16.91 -0.16 -3.16
CA PRO A 290 -17.71 -1.39 -3.23
C PRO A 290 -17.70 -2.06 -4.61
N ASP A 291 -17.74 -1.27 -5.69
CA ASP A 291 -17.71 -1.75 -7.07
C ASP A 291 -16.38 -2.44 -7.41
N MET A 292 -15.25 -1.92 -6.91
CA MET A 292 -13.94 -2.55 -7.11
C MET A 292 -13.76 -3.82 -6.27
N VAL A 293 -14.33 -3.88 -5.06
CA VAL A 293 -14.39 -5.11 -4.25
C VAL A 293 -15.20 -6.17 -4.98
N LYS A 294 -16.37 -5.81 -5.51
CA LYS A 294 -17.21 -6.72 -6.28
C LYS A 294 -16.47 -7.25 -7.52
N LEU A 295 -15.85 -6.36 -8.30
CA LEU A 295 -15.08 -6.73 -9.49
C LEU A 295 -13.96 -7.72 -9.16
N ALA A 296 -13.11 -7.39 -8.17
CA ALA A 296 -12.00 -8.24 -7.77
C ALA A 296 -12.49 -9.61 -7.27
N SER A 297 -13.51 -9.62 -6.40
CA SER A 297 -14.07 -10.84 -5.83
C SER A 297 -14.64 -11.77 -6.93
N GLN A 298 -15.42 -11.23 -7.86
CA GLN A 298 -15.97 -12.00 -8.98
C GLN A 298 -14.87 -12.58 -9.87
N LEU A 299 -13.91 -11.77 -10.29
CA LEU A 299 -12.77 -12.22 -11.09
C LEU A 299 -12.01 -13.36 -10.41
N MET A 300 -11.74 -13.24 -9.11
CA MET A 300 -10.98 -14.26 -8.39
C MET A 300 -11.77 -15.56 -8.17
N VAL A 301 -13.08 -15.49 -7.94
CA VAL A 301 -13.94 -16.68 -7.83
C VAL A 301 -14.08 -17.39 -9.19
N GLU A 302 -14.36 -16.64 -10.26
CA GLU A 302 -14.47 -17.18 -11.63
C GLU A 302 -13.19 -17.91 -12.07
N ASN A 303 -12.02 -17.50 -11.54
CA ASN A 303 -10.74 -18.12 -11.84
C ASN A 303 -10.21 -19.04 -10.74
N SER A 304 -11.07 -19.48 -9.82
CA SER A 304 -10.76 -20.44 -8.75
C SER A 304 -9.64 -20.00 -7.81
N MET A 305 -9.44 -18.68 -7.64
CA MET A 305 -8.48 -18.10 -6.70
C MET A 305 -9.12 -17.85 -5.33
N LEU A 306 -10.44 -17.77 -5.25
CA LEU A 306 -11.21 -17.74 -4.02
C LEU A 306 -12.25 -18.86 -4.02
N ASN A 307 -12.55 -19.39 -2.84
CA ASN A 307 -13.58 -20.41 -2.64
C ASN A 307 -15.00 -19.79 -2.63
N ARG A 308 -15.12 -18.51 -2.35
CA ARG A 308 -16.38 -17.76 -2.25
C ARG A 308 -16.19 -16.30 -2.59
N GLU A 309 -17.29 -15.61 -2.88
CA GLU A 309 -17.24 -14.14 -2.96
C GLU A 309 -16.96 -13.50 -1.60
N ILE A 310 -16.05 -12.52 -1.59
CA ILE A 310 -15.77 -11.64 -0.46
C ILE A 310 -16.58 -10.36 -0.65
N LYS A 311 -17.45 -10.05 0.30
CA LYS A 311 -18.31 -8.86 0.25
C LYS A 311 -17.58 -7.64 0.80
N TYR A 312 -17.98 -6.46 0.34
CA TYR A 312 -17.44 -5.18 0.80
C TYR A 312 -17.51 -5.02 2.32
N GLU A 313 -18.65 -5.42 2.92
CA GLU A 313 -18.92 -5.33 4.35
C GLU A 313 -17.99 -6.20 5.20
N GLU A 314 -17.35 -7.19 4.60
CA GLU A 314 -16.35 -8.04 5.26
C GLU A 314 -14.98 -7.36 5.36
N LEU A 315 -14.74 -6.30 4.58
CA LEU A 315 -13.44 -5.61 4.51
C LEU A 315 -13.46 -4.23 5.15
N ILE A 316 -14.62 -3.72 5.57
CA ILE A 316 -14.72 -2.39 6.19
C ILE A 316 -14.97 -2.46 7.69
N SER A 317 -14.72 -1.35 8.38
CA SER A 317 -14.75 -1.27 9.84
C SER A 317 -16.15 -1.16 10.45
N ASP A 318 -17.11 -0.55 9.76
CA ASP A 318 -18.44 -0.27 10.28
C ASP A 318 -19.49 -0.28 9.16
N LYS A 319 -20.69 -0.74 9.54
CA LYS A 319 -21.93 -0.51 8.82
C LYS A 319 -22.42 0.91 9.07
#